data_2a6e7941c46367573fca378b4a7d6170
#
_entry.id   2a6e7941c46367573fca378b4a7d6170
#
_cell.length_a   1.000
_cell.length_b   1.000
_cell.length_c   1.000
_cell.angle_alpha   90.00
_cell.angle_beta   90.00
_cell.angle_gamma   90.00
#
_symmetry.space_group_name_H-M   'P 1'
#
loop_
_entity.id
_entity.type
_entity.pdbx_description
1 polymer ?
#
loop_
_entity_poly.entity_id
_entity_poly.type
_entity_poly.pdbx_seq_one_letter_code
_entity_poly.pdbx_strand_id
1 'polypeptide(L)'
;HQEARRQRQMCIRDRSGAIVANGSLRQVKAAFDYGYNMGLAFQIIDDIMDYSSSKTKMGKNQGDDFKLGKTTLPIILAWEKSNKLEREFFLKSLQELKQEKGDFEKCCEILKKYSILNRCKKIANDFVIKAINALNEFSENDYKKALIELANNSLSRDN
;
A
#
# COMPACT_ATOMS: atom_id res chain seq x y z
N HIS A 1 9.54 4.11 -9.65
CA HIS A 1 10.78 3.31 -9.62
C HIS A 1 11.32 3.03 -8.20
N GLN A 2 11.19 3.96 -7.23
CA GLN A 2 11.66 3.73 -5.84
C GLN A 2 10.77 2.73 -5.08
N GLU A 3 9.48 2.73 -5.31
CA GLU A 3 8.48 1.87 -4.66
C GLU A 3 8.66 0.40 -5.07
N ALA A 4 8.81 0.14 -6.37
CA ALA A 4 9.13 -1.19 -6.88
C ALA A 4 10.49 -1.73 -6.35
N ARG A 5 11.45 -0.83 -6.04
CA ARG A 5 12.71 -1.20 -5.38
C ARG A 5 12.49 -1.63 -3.93
N ARG A 6 11.65 -0.92 -3.15
CA ARG A 6 11.35 -1.28 -1.75
C ARG A 6 10.66 -2.64 -1.64
N GLN A 7 9.65 -2.91 -2.47
CA GLN A 7 9.00 -4.21 -2.54
C GLN A 7 9.99 -5.33 -2.85
N ARG A 8 10.82 -5.11 -3.88
CA ARG A 8 11.84 -6.09 -4.28
C ARG A 8 12.87 -6.33 -3.17
N GLN A 9 13.25 -5.29 -2.41
CA GLN A 9 14.17 -5.42 -1.28
C GLN A 9 13.58 -6.22 -0.13
N MET A 10 12.29 -6.06 0.20
CA MET A 10 11.62 -6.86 1.24
C MET A 10 11.60 -8.33 0.85
N CYS A 11 11.09 -8.66 -0.34
CA CYS A 11 11.04 -10.05 -0.82
C CYS A 11 12.43 -10.70 -0.91
N ILE A 12 13.46 -9.97 -1.36
CA ILE A 12 14.83 -10.51 -1.44
C ILE A 12 15.35 -10.82 -0.04
N ARG A 13 15.16 -9.93 0.93
CA ARG A 13 15.65 -10.09 2.29
C ARG A 13 15.02 -11.29 2.99
N ASP A 14 13.69 -11.41 2.92
CA ASP A 14 12.96 -12.49 3.57
C ASP A 14 13.29 -13.85 2.93
N ARG A 15 13.38 -13.90 1.61
CA ARG A 15 13.84 -15.08 0.88
C ARG A 15 15.28 -15.46 1.24
N SER A 16 16.17 -14.48 1.34
CA SER A 16 17.57 -14.72 1.69
C SER A 16 17.71 -15.29 3.10
N GLY A 17 16.92 -14.80 4.06
CA GLY A 17 16.88 -15.33 5.41
C GLY A 17 16.53 -16.82 5.44
N ALA A 18 15.51 -17.23 4.70
CA ALA A 18 15.11 -18.64 4.62
C ALA A 18 16.17 -19.52 3.93
N ILE A 19 16.87 -19.00 2.92
CA ILE A 19 17.96 -19.72 2.24
C ILE A 19 19.16 -19.94 3.19
N VAL A 20 19.58 -18.87 3.88
CA VAL A 20 20.72 -18.93 4.83
C VAL A 20 20.42 -19.87 5.99
N ALA A 21 19.15 -19.96 6.41
CA ALA A 21 18.70 -20.91 7.43
C ALA A 21 18.53 -22.36 6.92
N ASN A 22 18.97 -22.67 5.71
CA ASN A 22 18.78 -23.99 5.07
C ASN A 22 17.30 -24.43 5.00
N GLY A 23 16.38 -23.49 4.83
CA GLY A 23 14.97 -23.77 4.69
C GLY A 23 14.65 -24.58 3.45
N SER A 24 13.61 -25.40 3.48
CA SER A 24 13.09 -26.12 2.31
C SER A 24 12.65 -25.15 1.22
N LEU A 25 12.52 -25.64 -0.02
CA LEU A 25 12.02 -24.82 -1.14
C LEU A 25 10.63 -24.23 -0.86
N ARG A 26 9.77 -24.95 -0.11
CA ARG A 26 8.46 -24.45 0.32
C ARG A 26 8.60 -23.28 1.29
N GLN A 27 9.49 -23.40 2.29
CA GLN A 27 9.76 -22.34 3.25
C GLN A 27 10.39 -21.10 2.58
N VAL A 28 11.31 -21.29 1.65
CA VAL A 28 11.90 -20.19 0.87
C VAL A 28 10.84 -19.46 0.05
N LYS A 29 9.91 -20.21 -0.56
CA LYS A 29 8.77 -19.62 -1.28
C LYS A 29 7.82 -18.90 -0.31
N ALA A 30 7.49 -19.48 0.81
CA ALA A 30 6.62 -18.90 1.83
C ALA A 30 7.19 -17.58 2.40
N ALA A 31 8.48 -17.52 2.68
CA ALA A 31 9.16 -16.31 3.11
C ALA A 31 9.08 -15.21 2.03
N PHE A 32 9.29 -15.58 0.76
CA PHE A 32 9.10 -14.65 -0.36
C PHE A 32 7.65 -14.15 -0.44
N ASP A 33 6.66 -15.05 -0.38
CA ASP A 33 5.24 -14.70 -0.47
C ASP A 33 4.82 -13.79 0.70
N TYR A 34 5.32 -14.04 1.91
CA TYR A 34 5.13 -13.15 3.06
C TYR A 34 5.63 -11.75 2.78
N GLY A 35 6.91 -11.59 2.45
CA GLY A 35 7.52 -10.28 2.21
C GLY A 35 6.91 -9.55 1.02
N TYR A 36 6.53 -10.27 -0.04
CA TYR A 36 5.87 -9.71 -1.21
C TYR A 36 4.50 -9.11 -0.86
N ASN A 37 3.66 -9.89 -0.19
CA ASN A 37 2.32 -9.44 0.19
C ASN A 37 2.37 -8.33 1.26
N MET A 38 3.29 -8.41 2.22
CA MET A 38 3.51 -7.33 3.19
C MET A 38 3.95 -6.03 2.51
N GLY A 39 4.85 -6.12 1.51
CA GLY A 39 5.30 -4.97 0.74
C GLY A 39 4.17 -4.29 -0.04
N LEU A 40 3.25 -5.08 -0.63
CA LEU A 40 2.05 -4.56 -1.30
C LEU A 40 1.10 -3.89 -0.32
N ALA A 41 0.79 -4.53 0.81
CA ALA A 41 -0.06 -3.95 1.85
C ALA A 41 0.51 -2.63 2.36
N PHE A 42 1.80 -2.60 2.68
CA PHE A 42 2.49 -1.41 3.16
C PHE A 42 2.42 -0.25 2.17
N GLN A 43 2.63 -0.53 0.87
CA GLN A 43 2.57 0.49 -0.17
C GLN A 43 1.16 1.07 -0.30
N ILE A 44 0.12 0.22 -0.27
CA ILE A 44 -1.28 0.67 -0.33
C ILE A 44 -1.62 1.56 0.86
N ILE A 45 -1.16 1.22 2.07
CA ILE A 45 -1.36 2.04 3.26
C ILE A 45 -0.63 3.39 3.15
N ASP A 46 0.62 3.40 2.65
CA ASP A 46 1.36 4.65 2.41
C ASP A 46 0.63 5.56 1.40
N ASP A 47 0.08 4.97 0.32
CA ASP A 47 -0.73 5.70 -0.67
C ASP A 47 -2.04 6.26 -0.06
N ILE A 48 -2.70 5.51 0.85
CA ILE A 48 -3.90 5.96 1.56
C ILE A 48 -3.56 7.16 2.47
N MET A 49 -2.44 7.09 3.18
CA MET A 49 -2.03 8.14 4.13
C MET A 49 -1.82 9.49 3.44
N ASP A 50 -1.39 9.51 2.18
CA ASP A 50 -1.21 10.75 1.43
C ASP A 50 -2.53 11.50 1.17
N TYR A 51 -3.67 10.80 1.15
CA TYR A 51 -5.02 11.35 0.94
C TYR A 51 -5.88 11.37 2.23
N SER A 52 -5.37 10.83 3.34
CA SER A 52 -6.13 10.79 4.59
C SER A 52 -5.97 12.08 5.38
N SER A 53 -7.07 12.58 5.97
CA SER A 53 -7.08 13.84 6.75
C SER A 53 -6.44 13.74 8.14
N SER A 54 -5.82 12.61 8.50
CA SER A 54 -5.11 12.48 9.77
C SER A 54 -3.81 13.29 9.73
N LYS A 55 -3.89 14.48 10.29
CA LYS A 55 -2.76 15.43 10.39
C LYS A 55 -1.52 14.77 10.97
N THR A 56 -0.44 14.73 10.14
CA THR A 56 0.94 14.98 10.60
C THR A 56 1.42 14.30 11.88
N LYS A 57 1.71 13.00 11.81
CA LYS A 57 2.62 12.42 12.82
C LYS A 57 4.02 12.08 12.28
N MET A 58 4.32 12.30 10.99
CA MET A 58 5.60 11.87 10.39
C MET A 58 6.29 12.90 9.47
N GLY A 59 5.99 14.19 9.56
CA GLY A 59 6.73 15.22 8.80
C GLY A 59 6.57 15.18 7.27
N LYS A 60 5.67 14.36 6.73
CA LYS A 60 5.30 14.38 5.30
C LYS A 60 4.16 15.38 5.06
N ASN A 61 4.27 16.18 4.01
CA ASN A 61 3.18 17.02 3.56
C ASN A 61 2.11 16.14 2.90
N GLN A 62 0.86 16.37 3.25
CA GLN A 62 -0.28 15.73 2.60
C GLN A 62 -0.35 16.11 1.11
N GLY A 63 -0.72 15.14 0.25
CA GLY A 63 -0.91 15.38 -1.17
C GLY A 63 0.37 15.47 -1.99
N ASP A 64 1.50 15.00 -1.48
CA ASP A 64 2.75 14.99 -2.25
C ASP A 64 2.65 14.09 -3.48
N ASP A 65 1.95 12.94 -3.40
CA ASP A 65 1.72 12.07 -4.55
C ASP A 65 0.80 12.73 -5.58
N PHE A 66 -0.22 13.45 -5.14
CA PHE A 66 -1.08 14.24 -6.02
C PHE A 66 -0.30 15.36 -6.72
N LYS A 67 0.51 16.12 -5.98
CA LYS A 67 1.34 17.21 -6.55
C LYS A 67 2.33 16.71 -7.60
N LEU A 68 2.86 15.51 -7.39
CA LEU A 68 3.79 14.87 -8.31
C LEU A 68 3.10 14.16 -9.49
N GLY A 69 1.76 14.18 -9.56
CA GLY A 69 0.99 13.51 -10.60
C GLY A 69 1.09 11.99 -10.56
N LYS A 70 1.37 11.40 -9.39
CA LYS A 70 1.51 9.96 -9.26
C LYS A 70 0.14 9.27 -9.34
N THR A 71 0.05 8.28 -10.23
CA THR A 71 -1.14 7.43 -10.37
C THR A 71 -1.06 6.26 -9.39
N THR A 72 -1.43 6.53 -8.13
CA THR A 72 -1.46 5.53 -7.05
C THR A 72 -2.78 4.75 -7.04
N LEU A 73 -2.86 3.67 -6.25
CA LEU A 73 -4.06 2.84 -6.20
C LEU A 73 -5.36 3.62 -5.91
N PRO A 74 -5.40 4.58 -4.97
CA PRO A 74 -6.59 5.42 -4.77
C PRO A 74 -7.03 6.12 -6.05
N ILE A 75 -6.11 6.68 -6.82
CA ILE A 75 -6.43 7.38 -8.07
C ILE A 75 -6.95 6.42 -9.14
N ILE A 76 -6.33 5.24 -9.29
CA ILE A 76 -6.77 4.21 -10.25
C ILE A 76 -8.22 3.79 -9.96
N LEU A 77 -8.52 3.48 -8.70
CA LEU A 77 -9.87 3.07 -8.29
C LEU A 77 -10.90 4.19 -8.40
N ALA A 78 -10.48 5.45 -8.16
CA ALA A 78 -11.32 6.62 -8.36
C ALA A 78 -11.65 6.81 -9.85
N TRP A 79 -10.63 6.73 -10.71
CA TRP A 79 -10.79 6.82 -12.16
C TRP A 79 -11.81 5.81 -12.72
N GLU A 80 -11.77 4.55 -12.24
CA GLU A 80 -12.72 3.51 -12.66
C GLU A 80 -14.18 3.91 -12.39
N LYS A 81 -14.44 4.63 -11.28
CA LYS A 81 -15.77 5.03 -10.82
C LYS A 81 -16.20 6.41 -11.30
N SER A 82 -15.25 7.22 -11.75
CA SER A 82 -15.45 8.62 -12.09
C SER A 82 -16.32 8.81 -13.33
N ASN A 83 -17.15 9.85 -13.30
CA ASN A 83 -17.86 10.35 -14.47
C ASN A 83 -16.91 11.11 -15.43
N LYS A 84 -17.43 11.58 -16.58
CA LYS A 84 -16.62 12.25 -17.59
C LYS A 84 -15.90 13.50 -17.07
N LEU A 85 -16.58 14.37 -16.32
CA LEU A 85 -15.99 15.60 -15.77
C LEU A 85 -14.90 15.32 -14.75
N GLU A 86 -15.10 14.31 -13.90
CA GLU A 86 -14.09 13.90 -12.92
C GLU A 86 -12.85 13.29 -13.59
N ARG A 87 -13.03 12.55 -14.68
CA ARG A 87 -11.91 12.03 -15.50
C ARG A 87 -11.14 13.15 -16.16
N GLU A 88 -11.80 14.14 -16.74
CA GLU A 88 -11.18 15.33 -17.30
C GLU A 88 -10.37 16.08 -16.24
N PHE A 89 -10.91 16.19 -15.01
CA PHE A 89 -10.19 16.75 -13.88
C PHE A 89 -8.91 15.97 -13.56
N PHE A 90 -8.97 14.65 -13.46
CA PHE A 90 -7.79 13.82 -13.18
C PHE A 90 -6.74 13.92 -14.31
N LEU A 91 -7.16 13.96 -15.58
CA LEU A 91 -6.23 14.15 -16.72
C LEU A 91 -5.50 15.50 -16.60
N LYS A 92 -6.25 16.59 -16.39
CA LYS A 92 -5.68 17.92 -16.22
C LYS A 92 -4.70 17.99 -15.06
N SER A 93 -5.10 17.46 -13.89
CA SER A 93 -4.35 17.62 -12.65
C SER A 93 -3.15 16.68 -12.55
N LEU A 94 -3.27 15.42 -12.99
CA LEU A 94 -2.25 14.39 -12.77
C LEU A 94 -1.40 14.10 -14.00
N GLN A 95 -1.98 14.09 -15.19
CA GLN A 95 -1.24 13.81 -16.41
C GLN A 95 -0.59 15.09 -16.99
N GLU A 96 -1.36 16.18 -17.06
CA GLU A 96 -0.86 17.45 -17.57
C GLU A 96 -0.15 18.30 -16.52
N LEU A 97 -0.25 17.90 -15.23
CA LEU A 97 0.27 18.63 -14.08
C LEU A 97 -0.21 20.10 -14.00
N LYS A 98 -1.37 20.39 -14.56
CA LYS A 98 -2.03 21.70 -14.50
C LYS A 98 -2.92 21.77 -13.26
N GLN A 99 -2.28 21.91 -12.11
CA GLN A 99 -2.96 21.94 -10.80
C GLN A 99 -3.21 23.38 -10.36
N GLU A 100 -4.40 23.61 -9.80
CA GLU A 100 -4.83 24.88 -9.24
C GLU A 100 -5.06 24.72 -7.72
N LYS A 101 -5.15 25.88 -7.04
CA LYS A 101 -5.46 25.88 -5.61
C LYS A 101 -6.84 25.27 -5.37
N GLY A 102 -6.92 24.25 -4.52
CA GLY A 102 -8.16 23.52 -4.23
C GLY A 102 -8.33 22.22 -4.99
N ASP A 103 -7.45 21.91 -5.95
CA ASP A 103 -7.56 20.66 -6.73
C ASP A 103 -7.28 19.42 -5.89
N PHE A 104 -6.40 19.51 -4.88
CA PHE A 104 -6.17 18.40 -3.95
C PHE A 104 -7.42 18.12 -3.10
N GLU A 105 -8.07 19.14 -2.57
CA GLU A 105 -9.32 19.04 -1.83
C GLU A 105 -10.41 18.41 -2.69
N LYS A 106 -10.54 18.85 -3.94
CA LYS A 106 -11.48 18.27 -4.90
C LYS A 106 -11.17 16.80 -5.19
N CYS A 107 -9.90 16.44 -5.31
CA CYS A 107 -9.50 15.04 -5.42
C CYS A 107 -9.97 14.23 -4.21
N CYS A 108 -9.71 14.71 -2.98
CA CYS A 108 -10.15 14.07 -1.74
C CYS A 108 -11.68 13.92 -1.66
N GLU A 109 -12.45 14.91 -2.15
CA GLU A 109 -13.91 14.81 -2.24
C GLU A 109 -14.37 13.70 -3.19
N ILE A 110 -13.73 13.53 -4.34
CA ILE A 110 -14.01 12.44 -5.28
C ILE A 110 -13.69 11.08 -4.63
N LEU A 111 -12.53 10.95 -3.96
CA LEU A 111 -12.15 9.74 -3.24
C LEU A 111 -13.18 9.38 -2.15
N LYS A 112 -13.66 10.38 -1.41
CA LYS A 112 -14.70 10.23 -0.38
C LYS A 112 -16.05 9.84 -0.98
N LYS A 113 -16.49 10.51 -2.05
CA LYS A 113 -17.75 10.24 -2.77
C LYS A 113 -17.90 8.77 -3.14
N TYR A 114 -16.83 8.14 -3.60
CA TYR A 114 -16.83 6.76 -4.05
C TYR A 114 -16.30 5.77 -2.98
N SER A 115 -16.05 6.23 -1.76
CA SER A 115 -15.50 5.43 -0.64
C SER A 115 -14.21 4.70 -1.01
N ILE A 116 -13.35 5.34 -1.81
CA ILE A 116 -12.18 4.71 -2.41
C ILE A 116 -11.16 4.30 -1.35
N LEU A 117 -10.87 5.15 -0.35
CA LEU A 117 -9.90 4.81 0.69
C LEU A 117 -10.31 3.56 1.47
N ASN A 118 -11.60 3.38 1.75
CA ASN A 118 -12.10 2.17 2.40
C ASN A 118 -11.91 0.92 1.50
N ARG A 119 -12.07 1.07 0.18
CA ARG A 119 -11.80 -0.02 -0.77
C ARG A 119 -10.31 -0.35 -0.80
N CYS A 120 -9.43 0.64 -0.79
CA CYS A 120 -7.98 0.43 -0.71
C CYS A 120 -7.59 -0.28 0.61
N LYS A 121 -8.17 0.09 1.75
CA LYS A 121 -7.95 -0.59 3.04
C LYS A 121 -8.33 -2.07 3.00
N LYS A 122 -9.45 -2.41 2.36
CA LYS A 122 -9.85 -3.82 2.16
C LYS A 122 -8.83 -4.58 1.33
N ILE A 123 -8.35 -4.00 0.23
CA ILE A 123 -7.33 -4.61 -0.62
C ILE A 123 -6.02 -4.81 0.15
N ALA A 124 -5.59 -3.83 0.95
CA ALA A 124 -4.40 -3.96 1.81
C ALA A 124 -4.58 -5.09 2.82
N ASN A 125 -5.75 -5.20 3.45
CA ASN A 125 -6.07 -6.29 4.39
C ASN A 125 -6.01 -7.67 3.72
N ASP A 126 -6.49 -7.80 2.48
CA ASP A 126 -6.42 -9.06 1.73
C ASP A 126 -4.95 -9.48 1.49
N PHE A 127 -4.05 -8.52 1.25
CA PHE A 127 -2.62 -8.81 1.15
C PHE A 127 -2.01 -9.20 2.50
N VAL A 128 -2.40 -8.58 3.61
CA VAL A 128 -1.97 -8.98 4.96
C VAL A 128 -2.41 -10.42 5.26
N ILE A 129 -3.65 -10.78 4.95
CA ILE A 129 -4.15 -12.16 5.12
C ILE A 129 -3.32 -13.15 4.29
N LYS A 130 -2.99 -12.82 3.03
CA LYS A 130 -2.13 -13.66 2.18
C LYS A 130 -0.74 -13.81 2.77
N ALA A 131 -0.16 -12.74 3.33
CA ALA A 131 1.13 -12.79 4.00
C ALA A 131 1.09 -13.72 5.21
N ILE A 132 0.10 -13.56 6.09
CA ILE A 132 -0.06 -14.41 7.27
C ILE A 132 -0.23 -15.88 6.87
N ASN A 133 -1.05 -16.17 5.86
CA ASN A 133 -1.27 -17.53 5.37
C ASN A 133 0.03 -18.17 4.81
N ALA A 134 0.93 -17.40 4.22
CA ALA A 134 2.21 -17.90 3.77
C ALA A 134 3.06 -18.45 4.93
N LEU A 135 2.90 -17.93 6.15
CA LEU A 135 3.63 -18.40 7.34
C LEU A 135 3.21 -19.79 7.82
N ASN A 136 2.14 -20.40 7.26
CA ASN A 136 1.70 -21.75 7.64
C ASN A 136 2.73 -22.84 7.31
N GLU A 137 3.68 -22.56 6.40
CA GLU A 137 4.81 -23.46 6.09
C GLU A 137 5.90 -23.49 7.21
N PHE A 138 5.78 -22.65 8.23
CA PHE A 138 6.70 -22.57 9.35
C PHE A 138 6.06 -23.11 10.63
N SER A 139 6.87 -23.79 11.45
CA SER A 139 6.47 -24.28 12.77
C SER A 139 6.06 -23.12 13.69
N GLU A 140 5.15 -23.41 14.63
CA GLU A 140 4.77 -22.45 15.65
C GLU A 140 5.95 -22.13 16.57
N ASN A 141 6.28 -20.85 16.67
CA ASN A 141 7.29 -20.30 17.56
C ASN A 141 7.05 -18.79 17.75
N ASP A 142 7.82 -18.17 18.64
CA ASP A 142 7.63 -16.75 18.95
C ASP A 142 8.01 -15.82 17.80
N TYR A 143 8.92 -16.24 16.92
CA TYR A 143 9.27 -15.46 15.72
C TYR A 143 8.11 -15.43 14.72
N LYS A 144 7.43 -16.55 14.50
CA LYS A 144 6.22 -16.61 13.66
C LYS A 144 5.11 -15.75 14.23
N LYS A 145 4.88 -15.80 15.55
CA LYS A 145 3.91 -14.93 16.24
C LYS A 145 4.24 -13.46 16.04
N ALA A 146 5.51 -13.07 16.22
CA ALA A 146 5.96 -11.71 16.01
C ALA A 146 5.74 -11.24 14.56
N LEU A 147 5.97 -12.09 13.55
CA LEU A 147 5.70 -11.75 12.15
C LEU A 147 4.20 -11.57 11.88
N ILE A 148 3.34 -12.40 12.47
CA ILE A 148 1.88 -12.27 12.38
C ILE A 148 1.42 -10.95 13.04
N GLU A 149 1.95 -10.64 14.22
CA GLU A 149 1.64 -9.39 14.92
C GLU A 149 2.10 -8.16 14.12
N LEU A 150 3.31 -8.20 13.56
CA LEU A 150 3.81 -7.16 12.67
C LEU A 150 2.89 -6.94 11.46
N ALA A 151 2.42 -8.03 10.86
CA ALA A 151 1.51 -7.97 9.72
C ALA A 151 0.18 -7.30 10.10
N ASN A 152 -0.43 -7.71 11.22
CA ASN A 152 -1.68 -7.11 11.70
C ASN A 152 -1.51 -5.62 12.06
N ASN A 153 -0.41 -5.27 12.73
CA ASN A 153 -0.12 -3.89 13.13
C ASN A 153 0.18 -2.97 11.95
N SER A 154 0.55 -3.51 10.78
CA SER A 154 0.79 -2.70 9.58
C SER A 154 -0.46 -1.96 9.07
N LEU A 155 -1.66 -2.49 9.35
CA LEU A 155 -2.94 -1.89 8.98
C LEU A 155 -3.40 -0.78 9.95
N SER A 156 -2.89 -0.77 11.18
CA SER A 156 -3.33 0.13 12.25
C SER A 156 -2.53 1.45 12.32
N ARG A 157 -1.68 1.73 11.35
CA ARG A 157 -0.88 2.97 11.30
C ARG A 157 -1.70 4.25 11.11
N ASP A 158 -3.00 4.11 10.88
CA ASP A 158 -3.94 5.22 10.69
C ASP A 158 -4.52 5.80 12.01
N ASN A 159 -4.13 5.29 13.20
CA ASN A 159 -4.65 5.74 14.50
C ASN A 159 -3.63 6.56 15.29
#